data_40728c59e26923ca9727cf97d7c9b4ae
#
_entry.id   40728c59e26923ca9727cf97d7c9b4ae
#
_cell.length_a   1.000
_cell.length_b   1.000
_cell.length_c   1.000
_cell.angle_alpha   90.00
_cell.angle_beta   90.00
_cell.angle_gamma   90.00
#
_symmetry.space_group_name_H-M   'P 1'
#
loop_
_entity.id
_entity.type
_entity.pdbx_description
1 polymer ?
#
loop_
_entity_poly.entity_id
_entity_poly.type
_entity_poly.pdbx_seq_one_letter_code
_entity_poly.pdbx_strand_id
1 'polypeptide(L)'
;MKPSLPQGTRDFAADTLYRRKFIIQTIQSVFELYGFEPLETPSIENLETLMGKYGEEGDKLIFKILNNGLENPSKRESAIKNFEIILEGKNNKNITERALRYDLTIPFARYMAMNQGKLTIPFKRFQVQNVWRADRPQKGRYREFLQCDADIAGTYSLIADAELACIYVKVFNQLKIDVSIKINNRKMLYALAELTGNIDNLTAITVAIDKLDKIGLEKVRAELSTSG
;
A
#
# COMPACT_ATOMS: atom_id res chain seq x y z
N MET A 1 34.69 1.66 -10.58
CA MET A 1 33.25 1.93 -10.66
C MET A 1 32.91 2.94 -9.55
N LYS A 2 32.17 4.03 -9.83
CA LYS A 2 31.77 4.98 -8.77
C LYS A 2 30.59 4.39 -8.00
N PRO A 3 30.67 4.28 -6.67
CA PRO A 3 29.56 3.77 -5.86
C PRO A 3 28.31 4.65 -6.03
N SER A 4 27.13 4.00 -6.11
CA SER A 4 25.84 4.70 -6.21
C SER A 4 24.73 3.84 -5.62
N LEU A 5 23.66 4.48 -5.16
CA LEU A 5 22.45 3.83 -4.71
C LEU A 5 21.50 3.54 -5.87
N PRO A 6 20.68 2.49 -5.79
CA PRO A 6 19.55 2.33 -6.69
C PRO A 6 18.61 3.54 -6.61
N GLN A 7 18.07 3.92 -7.77
CA GLN A 7 17.18 5.07 -7.84
C GLN A 7 15.94 4.90 -6.95
N GLY A 8 15.65 5.89 -6.10
CA GLY A 8 14.50 5.86 -5.21
C GLY A 8 14.75 5.14 -3.87
N THR A 9 15.99 4.80 -3.56
CA THR A 9 16.41 4.28 -2.26
C THR A 9 17.29 5.29 -1.53
N ARG A 10 17.52 5.08 -0.22
CA ARG A 10 18.26 6.02 0.62
C ARG A 10 19.02 5.29 1.72
N ASP A 11 20.22 5.80 2.02
CA ASP A 11 20.91 5.51 3.28
C ASP A 11 20.43 6.45 4.38
N PHE A 12 20.46 5.99 5.60
CA PHE A 12 20.13 6.76 6.80
C PHE A 12 21.31 6.71 7.76
N ALA A 13 21.96 7.85 7.98
CA ALA A 13 23.02 7.98 8.98
C ALA A 13 22.43 8.00 10.41
N ALA A 14 23.31 7.88 11.40
CA ALA A 14 22.95 7.70 12.81
C ALA A 14 21.91 8.71 13.32
N ASP A 15 22.10 10.01 13.08
CA ASP A 15 21.17 11.07 13.55
C ASP A 15 19.75 10.84 13.01
N THR A 16 19.65 10.52 11.73
CA THR A 16 18.35 10.22 11.10
C THR A 16 17.76 8.94 11.67
N LEU A 17 18.57 7.91 11.92
CA LEU A 17 18.10 6.65 12.50
C LEU A 17 17.58 6.84 13.92
N TYR A 18 18.22 7.65 14.77
CA TYR A 18 17.72 7.94 16.12
C TYR A 18 16.35 8.62 16.08
N ARG A 19 16.18 9.62 15.22
CA ARG A 19 14.88 10.29 15.02
C ARG A 19 13.81 9.33 14.50
N ARG A 20 14.16 8.47 13.53
CA ARG A 20 13.25 7.44 13.00
C ARG A 20 12.84 6.45 14.10
N LYS A 21 13.79 5.96 14.91
CA LYS A 21 13.50 5.05 16.02
C LYS A 21 12.54 5.69 17.02
N PHE A 22 12.74 6.95 17.39
CA PHE A 22 11.84 7.67 18.28
C PHE A 22 10.41 7.71 17.73
N ILE A 23 10.25 8.07 16.46
CA ILE A 23 8.93 8.12 15.80
C ILE A 23 8.29 6.72 15.79
N ILE A 24 9.03 5.70 15.37
CA ILE A 24 8.54 4.33 15.29
C ILE A 24 8.12 3.81 16.67
N GLN A 25 8.93 4.00 17.69
CA GLN A 25 8.62 3.59 19.06
C GLN A 25 7.38 4.32 19.62
N THR A 26 7.23 5.60 19.31
CA THR A 26 6.03 6.37 19.69
C THR A 26 4.78 5.78 19.03
N ILE A 27 4.83 5.44 17.74
CA ILE A 27 3.70 4.84 17.02
C ILE A 27 3.38 3.45 17.60
N GLN A 28 4.40 2.60 17.77
CA GLN A 28 4.22 1.25 18.30
C GLN A 28 3.62 1.25 19.70
N SER A 29 4.11 2.10 20.59
CA SER A 29 3.58 2.21 21.95
C SER A 29 2.10 2.61 21.98
N VAL A 30 1.65 3.43 21.04
CA VAL A 30 0.23 3.76 20.90
C VAL A 30 -0.56 2.57 20.36
N PHE A 31 -0.06 1.84 19.37
CA PHE A 31 -0.74 0.62 18.87
C PHE A 31 -0.91 -0.41 19.99
N GLU A 32 0.14 -0.68 20.76
CA GLU A 32 0.11 -1.61 21.90
C GLU A 32 -0.90 -1.15 22.97
N LEU A 33 -0.98 0.16 23.26
CA LEU A 33 -1.94 0.72 24.20
C LEU A 33 -3.40 0.45 23.79
N TYR A 34 -3.67 0.38 22.48
CA TYR A 34 -5.00 0.05 21.93
C TYR A 34 -5.20 -1.46 21.71
N GLY A 35 -4.28 -2.30 22.20
CA GLY A 35 -4.38 -3.76 22.14
C GLY A 35 -4.07 -4.35 20.78
N PHE A 36 -3.29 -3.65 19.95
CA PHE A 36 -2.80 -4.23 18.71
C PHE A 36 -1.55 -5.07 18.97
N GLU A 37 -1.49 -6.24 18.36
CA GLU A 37 -0.37 -7.17 18.46
C GLU A 37 0.63 -6.95 17.32
N PRO A 38 1.95 -7.04 17.58
CA PRO A 38 2.95 -6.94 16.51
C PRO A 38 2.87 -8.13 15.56
N LEU A 39 2.98 -7.86 14.27
CA LEU A 39 3.08 -8.87 13.22
C LEU A 39 4.20 -8.50 12.25
N GLU A 40 4.94 -9.50 11.78
CA GLU A 40 5.85 -9.39 10.66
C GLU A 40 5.53 -10.44 9.60
N THR A 41 5.63 -10.04 8.34
CA THR A 41 5.48 -10.92 7.19
C THR A 41 6.75 -10.87 6.33
N PRO A 42 7.03 -11.88 5.50
CA PRO A 42 8.18 -11.86 4.60
C PRO A 42 8.17 -10.67 3.66
N SER A 43 9.35 -10.15 3.32
CA SER A 43 9.51 -9.09 2.31
C SER A 43 9.20 -9.58 0.90
N ILE A 44 9.37 -10.88 0.66
CA ILE A 44 9.13 -11.56 -0.60
C ILE A 44 7.84 -12.35 -0.47
N GLU A 45 6.94 -12.15 -1.40
CA GLU A 45 5.67 -12.87 -1.53
C GLU A 45 5.61 -13.58 -2.88
N ASN A 46 4.74 -14.58 -2.98
CA ASN A 46 4.40 -15.16 -4.28
C ASN A 46 3.75 -14.10 -5.17
N LEU A 47 4.21 -13.96 -6.40
CA LEU A 47 3.70 -12.96 -7.33
C LEU A 47 2.17 -13.05 -7.49
N GLU A 48 1.62 -14.26 -7.53
CA GLU A 48 0.17 -14.50 -7.62
C GLU A 48 -0.62 -13.95 -6.43
N THR A 49 -0.03 -13.92 -5.25
CA THR A 49 -0.66 -13.35 -4.05
C THR A 49 -0.85 -11.84 -4.20
N LEU A 50 0.09 -11.16 -4.85
CA LEU A 50 0.10 -9.71 -5.01
C LEU A 50 -0.68 -9.23 -6.23
N MET A 51 -0.65 -10.00 -7.35
CA MET A 51 -1.26 -9.59 -8.62
C MET A 51 -2.80 -9.52 -8.56
N GLY A 52 -3.35 -8.57 -9.34
CA GLY A 52 -4.79 -8.37 -9.46
C GLY A 52 -5.48 -7.76 -8.24
N LYS A 53 -4.71 -7.31 -7.23
CA LYS A 53 -5.25 -6.73 -5.99
C LYS A 53 -5.27 -5.21 -6.00
N TYR A 54 -4.39 -4.60 -6.80
CA TYR A 54 -4.21 -3.14 -6.87
C TYR A 54 -4.71 -2.53 -8.18
N GLY A 55 -5.41 -3.33 -9.03
CA GLY A 55 -5.76 -2.95 -10.40
C GLY A 55 -4.54 -2.95 -11.34
N GLU A 56 -4.75 -2.73 -12.63
CA GLU A 56 -3.70 -2.80 -13.64
C GLU A 56 -2.53 -1.82 -13.40
N GLU A 57 -2.83 -0.62 -12.90
CA GLU A 57 -1.80 0.38 -12.60
C GLU A 57 -0.95 -0.04 -11.40
N GLY A 58 -1.56 -0.58 -10.35
CA GLY A 58 -0.86 -1.07 -9.18
C GLY A 58 0.04 -2.27 -9.50
N ASP A 59 -0.44 -3.17 -10.33
CA ASP A 59 0.31 -4.37 -10.74
C ASP A 59 1.60 -4.01 -11.51
N LYS A 60 1.62 -2.89 -12.24
CA LYS A 60 2.83 -2.36 -12.92
C LYS A 60 3.87 -1.83 -11.95
N LEU A 61 3.48 -1.52 -10.72
CA LEU A 61 4.37 -0.98 -9.69
C LEU A 61 5.00 -2.05 -8.80
N ILE A 62 4.69 -3.33 -9.02
CA ILE A 62 5.25 -4.45 -8.25
C ILE A 62 6.66 -4.77 -8.76
N PHE A 63 7.64 -4.78 -7.85
CA PHE A 63 8.99 -5.26 -8.13
C PHE A 63 9.00 -6.78 -8.23
N LYS A 64 9.06 -7.30 -9.45
CA LYS A 64 9.14 -8.75 -9.73
C LYS A 64 10.58 -9.23 -9.59
N ILE A 65 10.76 -10.42 -9.02
CA ILE A 65 12.06 -11.05 -8.81
C ILE A 65 12.23 -12.15 -9.86
N LEU A 66 13.33 -12.09 -10.61
CA LEU A 66 13.69 -13.15 -11.54
C LEU A 66 14.00 -14.46 -10.78
N ASN A 67 13.57 -15.57 -11.31
CA ASN A 67 13.89 -16.87 -10.75
C ASN A 67 15.38 -17.18 -10.91
N ASN A 68 15.94 -17.89 -9.94
CA ASN A 68 17.31 -18.39 -10.00
C ASN A 68 17.41 -19.54 -11.04
N GLY A 69 18.58 -19.72 -11.61
CA GLY A 69 18.87 -20.82 -12.53
C GLY A 69 18.36 -20.61 -13.96
N LEU A 70 17.99 -19.39 -14.34
CA LEU A 70 17.67 -19.04 -15.74
C LEU A 70 18.89 -19.10 -16.64
N GLU A 71 20.09 -18.99 -16.08
CA GLU A 71 21.40 -19.10 -16.74
C GLU A 71 21.77 -20.54 -17.12
N ASN A 72 21.04 -21.55 -16.63
CA ASN A 72 21.34 -22.95 -16.89
C ASN A 72 21.19 -23.27 -18.38
N PRO A 73 22.28 -23.76 -19.07
CA PRO A 73 22.23 -24.03 -20.51
C PRO A 73 21.13 -25.00 -20.92
N SER A 74 20.79 -25.99 -20.07
CA SER A 74 19.71 -26.95 -20.36
C SER A 74 18.32 -26.34 -20.36
N LYS A 75 18.14 -25.14 -19.80
CA LYS A 75 16.85 -24.42 -19.72
C LYS A 75 16.79 -23.24 -20.68
N ARG A 76 17.84 -22.96 -21.45
CA ARG A 76 17.97 -21.75 -22.27
C ARG A 76 16.81 -21.53 -23.24
N GLU A 77 16.46 -22.54 -24.03
CA GLU A 77 15.36 -22.43 -24.99
C GLU A 77 14.01 -22.16 -24.29
N SER A 78 13.75 -22.90 -23.22
CA SER A 78 12.55 -22.70 -22.40
C SER A 78 12.53 -21.31 -21.75
N ALA A 79 13.65 -20.81 -21.26
CA ALA A 79 13.75 -19.49 -20.68
C ALA A 79 13.48 -18.38 -21.71
N ILE A 80 14.03 -18.49 -22.92
CA ILE A 80 13.78 -17.54 -24.03
C ILE A 80 12.29 -17.51 -24.34
N LYS A 81 11.67 -18.67 -24.59
CA LYS A 81 10.24 -18.78 -24.93
C LYS A 81 9.35 -18.21 -23.82
N ASN A 82 9.68 -18.48 -22.55
CA ASN A 82 8.92 -17.94 -21.41
C ASN A 82 9.14 -16.42 -21.23
N PHE A 83 10.31 -15.90 -21.62
CA PHE A 83 10.60 -14.48 -21.56
C PHE A 83 9.82 -13.69 -22.63
N GLU A 84 9.58 -14.27 -23.80
CA GLU A 84 8.72 -13.68 -24.83
C GLU A 84 7.30 -13.38 -24.29
N ILE A 85 6.75 -14.27 -23.46
CA ILE A 85 5.47 -14.06 -22.80
C ILE A 85 5.50 -12.81 -21.88
N ILE A 86 6.63 -12.57 -21.20
CA ILE A 86 6.81 -11.36 -20.39
C ILE A 86 6.83 -10.10 -21.28
N LEU A 87 7.48 -10.17 -22.45
CA LEU A 87 7.53 -9.05 -23.40
C LEU A 87 6.14 -8.70 -23.98
N GLU A 88 5.23 -9.66 -24.03
CA GLU A 88 3.82 -9.43 -24.36
C GLU A 88 3.02 -8.78 -23.20
N GLY A 89 3.65 -8.45 -22.09
CA GLY A 89 3.00 -7.86 -20.92
C GLY A 89 2.33 -8.87 -19.98
N LYS A 90 2.48 -10.17 -20.22
CA LYS A 90 1.92 -11.23 -19.39
C LYS A 90 2.92 -11.70 -18.33
N ASN A 91 2.43 -12.27 -17.23
CA ASN A 91 3.30 -12.86 -16.21
C ASN A 91 3.59 -14.34 -16.56
N ASN A 92 4.80 -14.79 -16.24
CA ASN A 92 5.19 -16.18 -16.42
C ASN A 92 5.96 -16.69 -15.19
N LYS A 93 5.42 -17.70 -14.51
CA LYS A 93 6.00 -18.29 -13.29
C LYS A 93 7.40 -18.85 -13.49
N ASN A 94 7.72 -19.35 -14.69
CA ASN A 94 9.05 -19.89 -14.96
C ASN A 94 10.13 -18.80 -15.00
N ILE A 95 9.74 -17.54 -15.17
CA ILE A 95 10.64 -16.37 -15.17
C ILE A 95 10.55 -15.60 -13.86
N THR A 96 9.34 -15.36 -13.36
CA THR A 96 9.08 -14.57 -12.14
C THR A 96 7.94 -15.21 -11.34
N GLU A 97 8.24 -15.91 -10.27
CA GLU A 97 7.25 -16.49 -9.35
C GLU A 97 7.09 -15.67 -8.06
N ARG A 98 8.05 -14.79 -7.79
CA ARG A 98 8.17 -14.01 -6.55
C ARG A 98 8.26 -12.53 -6.84
N ALA A 99 7.86 -11.72 -5.86
CA ALA A 99 7.98 -10.28 -5.94
C ALA A 99 8.20 -9.68 -4.55
N LEU A 100 8.69 -8.44 -4.50
CA LEU A 100 8.72 -7.67 -3.26
C LEU A 100 7.31 -7.18 -2.92
N ARG A 101 6.93 -7.24 -1.65
CA ARG A 101 5.63 -6.76 -1.20
C ARG A 101 5.45 -5.28 -1.49
N TYR A 102 4.29 -4.95 -2.02
CA TYR A 102 3.90 -3.59 -2.40
C TYR A 102 3.33 -2.79 -1.22
N ASP A 103 2.64 -3.47 -0.32
CA ASP A 103 2.08 -2.98 0.94
C ASP A 103 2.15 -4.06 2.03
N LEU A 104 1.53 -3.81 3.18
CA LEU A 104 1.43 -4.75 4.28
C LEU A 104 0.05 -5.40 4.39
N THR A 105 -0.96 -4.91 3.68
CA THR A 105 -2.36 -5.38 3.74
C THR A 105 -2.52 -6.74 3.07
N ILE A 106 -1.98 -6.94 1.88
CA ILE A 106 -2.09 -8.24 1.17
C ILE A 106 -1.33 -9.36 1.88
N PRO A 107 -0.07 -9.16 2.32
CA PRO A 107 0.60 -10.13 3.20
C PRO A 107 -0.18 -10.45 4.48
N PHE A 108 -0.82 -9.45 5.08
CA PHE A 108 -1.70 -9.66 6.23
C PHE A 108 -2.93 -10.50 5.88
N ALA A 109 -3.61 -10.20 4.77
CA ALA A 109 -4.77 -10.98 4.31
C ALA A 109 -4.39 -12.45 4.06
N ARG A 110 -3.21 -12.71 3.45
CA ARG A 110 -2.67 -14.06 3.29
C ARG A 110 -2.41 -14.72 4.67
N TYR A 111 -1.82 -13.98 5.61
CA TYR A 111 -1.57 -14.49 6.97
C TYR A 111 -2.88 -14.90 7.66
N MET A 112 -3.93 -14.05 7.57
CA MET A 112 -5.25 -14.34 8.10
C MET A 112 -5.85 -15.62 7.49
N ALA A 113 -5.78 -15.76 6.16
CA ALA A 113 -6.27 -16.93 5.45
C ALA A 113 -5.55 -18.23 5.87
N MET A 114 -4.22 -18.16 6.02
CA MET A 114 -3.41 -19.33 6.42
C MET A 114 -3.60 -19.72 7.91
N ASN A 115 -4.04 -18.81 8.74
CA ASN A 115 -4.24 -19.03 10.18
C ASN A 115 -5.71 -18.98 10.59
N GLN A 116 -6.61 -19.13 9.63
CA GLN A 116 -8.06 -19.19 9.91
C GLN A 116 -8.37 -20.26 10.96
N GLY A 117 -9.16 -19.89 11.96
CA GLY A 117 -9.50 -20.76 13.10
C GLY A 117 -8.47 -20.83 14.23
N LYS A 118 -7.29 -20.20 14.07
CA LYS A 118 -6.28 -20.09 15.14
C LYS A 118 -6.24 -18.70 15.78
N LEU A 119 -6.77 -17.68 15.08
CA LEU A 119 -6.74 -16.30 15.53
C LEU A 119 -8.01 -15.96 16.28
N THR A 120 -7.88 -15.23 17.38
CA THR A 120 -9.02 -14.66 18.12
C THR A 120 -9.58 -13.47 17.32
N ILE A 121 -10.88 -13.45 17.08
CA ILE A 121 -11.58 -12.42 16.34
C ILE A 121 -12.38 -11.52 17.33
N PRO A 122 -12.36 -10.19 17.20
CA PRO A 122 -11.61 -9.42 16.22
C PRO A 122 -10.11 -9.44 16.46
N PHE A 123 -9.34 -9.62 15.39
CA PHE A 123 -7.88 -9.63 15.43
C PHE A 123 -7.35 -8.23 15.11
N LYS A 124 -6.59 -7.65 16.05
CA LYS A 124 -5.93 -6.36 15.92
C LYS A 124 -4.45 -6.58 15.74
N ARG A 125 -3.88 -6.14 14.64
CA ARG A 125 -2.44 -6.23 14.41
C ARG A 125 -1.85 -4.89 14.03
N PHE A 126 -0.59 -4.64 14.39
CA PHE A 126 0.21 -3.60 13.75
C PHE A 126 1.45 -4.19 13.10
N GLN A 127 1.96 -3.49 12.08
CA GLN A 127 3.13 -3.92 11.33
C GLN A 127 3.94 -2.69 10.93
N VAL A 128 5.26 -2.73 11.20
CA VAL A 128 6.18 -1.63 10.88
C VAL A 128 7.32 -2.20 10.07
N GLN A 129 7.18 -2.23 8.76
CA GLN A 129 8.13 -2.85 7.84
C GLN A 129 8.25 -2.10 6.52
N ASN A 130 9.37 -2.31 5.82
CA ASN A 130 9.58 -1.74 4.49
C ASN A 130 8.67 -2.37 3.45
N VAL A 131 8.27 -1.55 2.49
CA VAL A 131 7.56 -1.94 1.26
C VAL A 131 8.26 -1.34 0.05
N TRP A 132 7.98 -1.89 -1.12
CA TRP A 132 8.66 -1.52 -2.36
C TRP A 132 7.66 -1.24 -3.47
N ARG A 133 7.76 -0.05 -4.08
CA ARG A 133 6.92 0.38 -5.19
C ARG A 133 7.77 0.90 -6.33
N ALA A 134 7.56 0.41 -7.55
CA ALA A 134 8.31 0.83 -8.73
C ALA A 134 7.85 2.21 -9.26
N ASP A 135 7.31 3.05 -8.40
CA ASP A 135 6.93 4.43 -8.71
C ASP A 135 8.09 5.24 -9.30
N ARG A 136 7.76 6.25 -10.10
CA ARG A 136 8.74 7.25 -10.50
C ARG A 136 9.16 8.07 -9.27
N PRO A 137 10.44 8.03 -8.87
CA PRO A 137 10.90 8.76 -7.70
C PRO A 137 10.71 10.27 -7.85
N GLN A 138 10.21 10.90 -6.79
CA GLN A 138 10.09 12.36 -6.69
C GLN A 138 10.20 12.76 -5.21
N LYS A 139 10.23 14.06 -4.92
CA LYS A 139 10.31 14.55 -3.53
C LYS A 139 9.14 13.96 -2.70
N GLY A 140 9.48 13.24 -1.63
CA GLY A 140 8.50 12.59 -0.75
C GLY A 140 8.00 11.22 -1.24
N ARG A 141 8.36 10.76 -2.44
CA ARG A 141 7.96 9.44 -2.97
C ARG A 141 9.20 8.63 -3.33
N TYR A 142 9.40 7.56 -2.61
CA TYR A 142 10.56 6.66 -2.74
C TYR A 142 10.10 5.28 -3.19
N ARG A 143 11.03 4.51 -3.75
CA ARG A 143 10.79 3.11 -4.16
C ARG A 143 10.86 2.12 -3.00
N GLU A 144 11.62 2.48 -1.97
CA GLU A 144 11.68 1.75 -0.71
C GLU A 144 11.35 2.70 0.44
N PHE A 145 10.36 2.34 1.24
CA PHE A 145 9.95 3.13 2.39
C PHE A 145 9.26 2.27 3.46
N LEU A 146 9.27 2.77 4.68
CA LEU A 146 8.64 2.13 5.82
C LEU A 146 7.15 2.48 5.87
N GLN A 147 6.31 1.46 6.01
CA GLN A 147 4.91 1.62 6.40
C GLN A 147 4.71 1.26 7.88
N CYS A 148 3.82 1.97 8.54
CA CYS A 148 3.32 1.69 9.87
C CYS A 148 1.81 1.48 9.76
N ASP A 149 1.39 0.24 9.67
CA ASP A 149 0.00 -0.14 9.44
C ASP A 149 -0.60 -0.73 10.71
N ALA A 150 -1.85 -0.37 11.00
CA ALA A 150 -2.67 -0.99 12.02
C ALA A 150 -4.01 -1.41 11.41
N ASP A 151 -4.36 -2.69 11.56
CA ASP A 151 -5.59 -3.25 11.00
C ASP A 151 -6.39 -3.99 12.06
N ILE A 152 -7.70 -3.94 11.93
CA ILE A 152 -8.66 -4.71 12.71
C ILE A 152 -9.43 -5.61 11.74
N ALA A 153 -9.32 -6.91 11.93
CA ALA A 153 -10.01 -7.90 11.09
C ALA A 153 -11.08 -8.67 11.87
N GLY A 154 -12.18 -9.00 11.20
CA GLY A 154 -13.25 -9.84 11.76
C GLY A 154 -14.32 -9.08 12.55
N THR A 155 -14.50 -7.78 12.27
CA THR A 155 -15.61 -6.99 12.82
C THR A 155 -16.18 -6.02 11.78
N TYR A 156 -17.46 -5.74 11.88
CA TYR A 156 -18.18 -4.70 11.14
C TYR A 156 -18.52 -3.48 11.99
N SER A 157 -18.03 -3.45 13.24
CA SER A 157 -18.34 -2.38 14.18
C SER A 157 -17.65 -1.08 13.76
N LEU A 158 -18.40 0.01 13.65
CA LEU A 158 -17.87 1.37 13.39
C LEU A 158 -17.02 1.90 14.56
N ILE A 159 -17.07 1.24 15.73
CA ILE A 159 -16.18 1.55 16.85
C ILE A 159 -14.71 1.32 16.43
N ALA A 160 -14.45 0.34 15.57
CA ALA A 160 -13.11 0.09 15.03
C ALA A 160 -12.57 1.30 14.24
N ASP A 161 -13.42 1.92 13.41
CA ASP A 161 -13.02 3.12 12.64
C ASP A 161 -12.75 4.31 13.59
N ALA A 162 -13.58 4.49 14.62
CA ALA A 162 -13.38 5.54 15.62
C ALA A 162 -12.09 5.31 16.42
N GLU A 163 -11.78 4.06 16.79
CA GLU A 163 -10.56 3.69 17.51
C GLU A 163 -9.32 4.02 16.67
N LEU A 164 -9.32 3.68 15.38
CA LEU A 164 -8.23 4.05 14.46
C LEU A 164 -8.05 5.56 14.36
N ALA A 165 -9.14 6.33 14.30
CA ALA A 165 -9.07 7.80 14.33
C ALA A 165 -8.44 8.33 15.62
N CYS A 166 -8.80 7.75 16.78
CA CYS A 166 -8.20 8.11 18.08
C CYS A 166 -6.70 7.81 18.15
N ILE A 167 -6.26 6.71 17.53
CA ILE A 167 -4.83 6.35 17.42
C ILE A 167 -4.06 7.47 16.69
N TYR A 168 -4.56 7.97 15.55
CA TYR A 168 -3.93 9.08 14.84
C TYR A 168 -3.78 10.32 15.76
N VAL A 169 -4.87 10.73 16.41
CA VAL A 169 -4.84 11.87 17.35
C VAL A 169 -3.76 11.67 18.40
N LYS A 170 -3.73 10.49 19.02
CA LYS A 170 -2.81 10.18 20.10
C LYS A 170 -1.34 10.17 19.67
N VAL A 171 -1.05 9.55 18.53
CA VAL A 171 0.30 9.50 17.96
C VAL A 171 0.82 10.91 17.67
N PHE A 172 0.05 11.73 16.96
CA PHE A 172 0.49 13.07 16.60
C PHE A 172 0.62 14.01 17.79
N ASN A 173 -0.27 13.87 18.80
CA ASN A 173 -0.12 14.59 20.07
C ASN A 173 1.18 14.23 20.80
N GLN A 174 1.55 12.93 20.85
CA GLN A 174 2.80 12.49 21.46
C GLN A 174 4.03 12.98 20.69
N LEU A 175 3.94 13.04 19.37
CA LEU A 175 4.99 13.58 18.50
C LEU A 175 5.04 15.12 18.52
N LYS A 176 4.08 15.79 19.17
CA LYS A 176 3.93 17.26 19.21
C LYS A 176 3.81 17.87 17.81
N ILE A 177 3.04 17.21 16.95
CA ILE A 177 2.75 17.65 15.58
C ILE A 177 1.26 18.01 15.52
N ASP A 178 0.96 19.26 15.22
CA ASP A 178 -0.41 19.71 14.99
C ASP A 178 -0.93 19.17 13.66
N VAL A 179 -2.07 18.48 13.72
CA VAL A 179 -2.70 17.86 12.56
C VAL A 179 -4.20 18.09 12.53
N SER A 180 -4.77 18.13 11.35
CA SER A 180 -6.20 18.05 11.11
C SER A 180 -6.53 16.69 10.50
N ILE A 181 -7.36 15.90 11.18
CA ILE A 181 -7.78 14.59 10.71
C ILE A 181 -9.06 14.77 9.90
N LYS A 182 -8.98 14.52 8.58
CA LYS A 182 -10.13 14.53 7.68
C LYS A 182 -10.69 13.12 7.57
N ILE A 183 -11.95 12.95 7.95
CA ILE A 183 -12.66 11.66 7.87
C ILE A 183 -13.72 11.78 6.79
N ASN A 184 -13.81 10.81 5.90
CA ASN A 184 -14.84 10.71 4.88
C ASN A 184 -15.36 9.27 4.78
N ASN A 185 -16.57 9.12 4.25
CA ASN A 185 -17.16 7.82 3.95
C ASN A 185 -17.60 7.80 2.48
N ARG A 186 -17.19 6.77 1.75
CA ARG A 186 -17.54 6.61 0.33
C ARG A 186 -19.04 6.59 0.08
N LYS A 187 -19.84 6.14 1.05
CA LYS A 187 -21.30 6.18 0.97
C LYS A 187 -21.86 7.61 0.85
N MET A 188 -21.17 8.61 1.40
CA MET A 188 -21.57 10.01 1.24
C MET A 188 -21.42 10.47 -0.21
N LEU A 189 -20.30 10.07 -0.86
CA LEU A 189 -20.09 10.38 -2.28
C LEU A 189 -21.09 9.64 -3.17
N TYR A 190 -21.40 8.39 -2.82
CA TYR A 190 -22.44 7.61 -3.48
C TYR A 190 -23.81 8.29 -3.39
N ALA A 191 -24.22 8.71 -2.19
CA ALA A 191 -25.48 9.41 -1.96
C ALA A 191 -25.56 10.74 -2.75
N LEU A 192 -24.45 11.48 -2.86
CA LEU A 192 -24.40 12.70 -3.70
C LEU A 192 -24.59 12.38 -5.18
N ALA A 193 -23.94 11.33 -5.70
CA ALA A 193 -24.11 10.90 -7.08
C ALA A 193 -25.55 10.41 -7.34
N GLU A 194 -26.17 9.74 -6.39
CA GLU A 194 -27.57 9.30 -6.45
C GLU A 194 -28.53 10.51 -6.50
N LEU A 195 -28.34 11.47 -5.61
CA LEU A 195 -29.15 12.70 -5.58
C LEU A 195 -29.08 13.51 -6.88
N THR A 196 -27.96 13.47 -7.58
CA THR A 196 -27.77 14.14 -8.86
C THR A 196 -28.15 13.28 -10.06
N GLY A 197 -28.61 12.03 -9.86
CA GLY A 197 -28.93 11.09 -10.95
C GLY A 197 -27.73 10.55 -11.72
N ASN A 198 -26.50 10.72 -11.19
CA ASN A 198 -25.24 10.40 -11.88
C ASN A 198 -24.49 9.23 -11.24
N ILE A 199 -25.18 8.21 -10.76
CA ILE A 199 -24.57 7.03 -10.13
C ILE A 199 -23.56 6.32 -11.05
N ASP A 200 -23.89 6.20 -12.33
CA ASP A 200 -23.05 5.53 -13.31
C ASP A 200 -21.70 6.23 -13.50
N ASN A 201 -21.65 7.54 -13.20
CA ASN A 201 -20.46 8.38 -13.31
C ASN A 201 -19.72 8.55 -11.96
N LEU A 202 -20.05 7.78 -10.91
CA LEU A 202 -19.48 7.93 -9.56
C LEU A 202 -17.95 7.97 -9.57
N THR A 203 -17.30 7.13 -10.37
CA THR A 203 -15.83 7.09 -10.45
C THR A 203 -15.27 8.39 -11.03
N ALA A 204 -15.84 8.89 -12.11
CA ALA A 204 -15.43 10.16 -12.72
C ALA A 204 -15.64 11.34 -11.77
N ILE A 205 -16.79 11.38 -11.09
CA ILE A 205 -17.13 12.40 -10.09
C ILE A 205 -16.12 12.39 -8.93
N THR A 206 -15.81 11.23 -8.38
CA THR A 206 -14.86 11.11 -7.25
C THR A 206 -13.44 11.50 -7.66
N VAL A 207 -12.99 11.12 -8.85
CA VAL A 207 -11.68 11.49 -9.40
C VAL A 207 -11.57 13.00 -9.63
N ALA A 208 -12.64 13.64 -10.12
CA ALA A 208 -12.68 15.09 -10.30
C ALA A 208 -12.63 15.82 -8.96
N ILE A 209 -13.41 15.37 -7.96
CA ILE A 209 -13.43 15.96 -6.61
C ILE A 209 -12.08 15.83 -5.92
N ASP A 210 -11.36 14.70 -6.06
CA ASP A 210 -10.03 14.50 -5.50
C ASP A 210 -8.97 15.49 -6.02
N LYS A 211 -9.23 16.11 -7.15
CA LYS A 211 -8.35 17.14 -7.72
C LYS A 211 -8.62 18.54 -7.15
N LEU A 212 -9.69 18.74 -6.37
CA LEU A 212 -10.16 20.07 -5.94
C LEU A 212 -9.04 20.91 -5.30
N ASP A 213 -8.27 20.32 -4.37
CA ASP A 213 -7.18 21.00 -3.68
C ASP A 213 -5.99 21.32 -4.63
N LYS A 214 -5.89 20.64 -5.78
CA LYS A 214 -4.76 20.78 -6.72
C LYS A 214 -5.06 21.76 -7.87
N ILE A 215 -6.27 21.70 -8.42
CA ILE A 215 -6.64 22.45 -9.64
C ILE A 215 -7.67 23.54 -9.43
N GLY A 216 -8.29 23.59 -8.24
CA GLY A 216 -9.30 24.57 -7.86
C GLY A 216 -10.71 24.27 -8.39
N LEU A 217 -11.70 24.94 -7.79
CA LEU A 217 -13.13 24.68 -8.00
C LEU A 217 -13.58 24.85 -9.46
N GLU A 218 -13.12 25.88 -10.14
CA GLU A 218 -13.55 26.18 -11.52
C GLU A 218 -13.13 25.08 -12.52
N LYS A 219 -11.90 24.55 -12.36
CA LYS A 219 -11.44 23.45 -13.22
C LYS A 219 -12.15 22.13 -12.91
N VAL A 220 -12.45 21.88 -11.63
CA VAL A 220 -13.25 20.70 -11.24
C VAL A 220 -14.66 20.79 -11.81
N ARG A 221 -15.30 21.97 -11.75
CA ARG A 221 -16.62 22.18 -12.38
C ARG A 221 -16.59 21.91 -13.88
N ALA A 222 -15.58 22.43 -14.58
CA ALA A 222 -15.44 22.18 -16.03
C ALA A 222 -15.24 20.68 -16.33
N GLU A 223 -14.44 19.98 -15.53
CA GLU A 223 -14.18 18.53 -15.68
C GLU A 223 -15.48 17.72 -15.43
N LEU A 224 -16.25 18.06 -14.40
CA LEU A 224 -17.54 17.42 -14.11
C LEU A 224 -18.57 17.68 -15.22
N SER A 225 -18.61 18.90 -15.80
CA SER A 225 -19.53 19.22 -16.89
C SER A 225 -19.19 18.53 -18.21
N THR A 226 -17.95 18.09 -18.40
CA THR A 226 -17.52 17.34 -19.60
C THR A 226 -17.65 15.83 -19.43
N SER A 227 -17.74 15.34 -18.21
CA SER A 227 -17.78 13.89 -17.88
C SER A 227 -19.21 13.36 -17.60
N GLY A 228 -20.19 14.19 -17.57
CA GLY A 228 -21.60 13.90 -17.28
C GLY A 228 -22.51 14.80 -17.98
#